data_21dc10341235cf460f0040614f12e24c
#
_entry.id   21dc10341235cf460f0040614f12e24c
#
_cell.length_a   1.000
_cell.length_b   1.000
_cell.length_c   1.000
_cell.angle_alpha   90.00
_cell.angle_beta   90.00
_cell.angle_gamma   90.00
#
_symmetry.space_group_name_H-M   'P 1'
#
loop_
_entity.id
_entity.type
_entity.pdbx_description
1 polymer ?
#
loop_
_entity_poly.entity_id
_entity_poly.type
_entity_poly.pdbx_seq_one_letter_code
_entity_poly.pdbx_strand_id
1 'polypeptide(L)'
;KIGVYQKKTIITTKKDIWVRHNYEIDKHKAPEINDQFAICNYKAIKAYSNTYFNIPKLIQQTESYVPEGLLYQQLINNNITIERGIAEWSLVRKVNPITFPFNKTFLDQ
;
A
#
# COMPACT_ATOMS: atom_id res chain seq x y z
N LYS A 1 -0.80 0.97 28.35
CA LYS A 1 0.24 1.27 27.41
C LYS A 1 0.03 0.62 26.08
N ILE A 2 0.42 1.29 25.04
CA ILE A 2 0.33 0.77 23.71
C ILE A 2 1.38 -0.31 23.51
N GLY A 3 1.00 -1.38 22.87
CA GLY A 3 1.97 -2.34 22.41
C GLY A 3 2.83 -1.65 21.35
N VAL A 4 4.10 -1.62 21.58
CA VAL A 4 4.99 -0.88 20.71
C VAL A 4 5.74 -1.84 19.81
N TYR A 5 5.73 -1.51 18.56
CA TYR A 5 6.53 -2.22 17.60
C TYR A 5 7.98 -1.83 17.79
N GLN A 6 8.84 -2.80 17.92
CA GLN A 6 10.24 -2.54 18.28
C GLN A 6 11.21 -2.62 17.11
N LYS A 7 10.83 -3.31 16.08
CA LYS A 7 11.73 -3.52 14.97
C LYS A 7 11.79 -2.29 14.09
N LYS A 8 12.97 -1.90 13.70
CA LYS A 8 13.17 -0.82 12.73
C LYS A 8 13.34 -1.39 11.35
N THR A 9 12.74 -0.72 10.39
CA THR A 9 12.93 -1.05 8.99
C THR A 9 13.37 0.20 8.27
N ILE A 10 14.48 0.08 7.54
CA ILE A 10 14.98 1.18 6.73
C ILE A 10 14.64 0.86 5.29
N ILE A 11 13.89 1.75 4.65
CA ILE A 11 13.47 1.56 3.28
C ILE A 11 14.18 2.58 2.41
N THR A 12 14.88 2.09 1.41
CA THR A 12 15.51 2.96 0.42
C THR A 12 15.14 2.47 -0.96
N THR A 13 15.00 3.40 -1.89
CA THR A 13 14.72 3.03 -3.26
C THR A 13 15.29 4.08 -4.19
N LYS A 14 15.72 3.63 -5.37
CA LYS A 14 16.12 4.53 -6.45
C LYS A 14 15.01 4.67 -7.47
N LYS A 15 13.89 4.03 -7.24
CA LYS A 15 12.75 4.12 -8.14
C LYS A 15 11.79 5.20 -7.66
N ASP A 16 10.80 5.49 -8.46
CA ASP A 16 9.86 6.57 -8.17
C ASP A 16 8.96 6.25 -6.99
N ILE A 17 8.61 4.98 -6.83
CA ILE A 17 7.75 4.55 -5.74
C ILE A 17 8.23 3.22 -5.22
N TRP A 18 8.16 3.07 -3.89
CA TRP A 18 8.37 1.81 -3.22
C TRP A 18 7.04 1.38 -2.61
N VAL A 19 6.63 0.13 -2.87
CA VAL A 19 5.43 -0.45 -2.29
C VAL A 19 5.79 -1.75 -1.60
N ARG A 20 4.98 -2.13 -0.64
CA ARG A 20 5.21 -3.36 0.08
C ARG A 20 4.92 -4.56 -0.82
N HIS A 21 5.80 -5.55 -0.73
CA HIS A 21 5.56 -6.82 -1.38
C HIS A 21 4.26 -7.46 -0.88
N ASN A 22 3.46 -7.95 -1.80
CA ASN A 22 2.25 -8.68 -1.46
C ASN A 22 2.36 -10.05 -2.12
N TYR A 23 2.46 -11.08 -1.31
CA TYR A 23 2.70 -12.43 -1.80
C TYR A 23 1.68 -12.85 -2.86
N GLU A 24 0.40 -12.59 -2.62
CA GLU A 24 -0.63 -13.03 -3.56
C GLU A 24 -0.53 -12.30 -4.89
N ILE A 25 -0.34 -11.00 -4.83
CA ILE A 25 -0.21 -10.19 -6.04
C ILE A 25 1.05 -10.59 -6.80
N ASP A 26 2.16 -10.65 -6.10
CA ASP A 26 3.45 -10.84 -6.75
C ASP A 26 3.66 -12.27 -7.20
N LYS A 27 3.12 -13.22 -6.47
CA LYS A 27 3.18 -14.63 -6.83
C LYS A 27 2.47 -14.88 -8.15
N HIS A 28 1.32 -14.28 -8.33
CA HIS A 28 0.52 -14.48 -9.53
C HIS A 28 0.88 -13.49 -10.64
N LYS A 29 1.84 -12.62 -10.38
CA LYS A 29 2.26 -11.61 -11.36
C LYS A 29 1.09 -10.77 -11.86
N ALA A 30 0.16 -10.52 -10.96
CA ALA A 30 -1.00 -9.71 -11.29
C ALA A 30 -0.56 -8.28 -11.56
N PRO A 31 -1.22 -7.58 -12.49
CA PRO A 31 -0.91 -6.18 -12.75
C PRO A 31 -1.54 -5.29 -11.66
N GLU A 32 -1.07 -5.46 -10.46
CA GLU A 32 -1.59 -4.81 -9.26
C GLU A 32 -0.44 -4.48 -8.33
N ILE A 33 -0.67 -3.55 -7.43
CA ILE A 33 0.29 -3.28 -6.36
C ILE A 33 -0.45 -3.20 -5.04
N ASN A 34 0.29 -3.43 -3.96
CA ASN A 34 -0.25 -3.27 -2.63
C ASN A 34 -0.49 -1.78 -2.39
N ASP A 35 -1.71 -1.41 -2.05
CA ASP A 35 -2.11 -0.02 -1.88
C ASP A 35 -2.14 0.43 -0.43
N GLN A 36 -1.66 -0.40 0.49
CA GLN A 36 -1.72 -0.07 1.91
C GLN A 36 -0.66 0.94 2.34
N PHE A 37 0.46 0.98 1.65
CA PHE A 37 1.55 1.84 2.05
C PHE A 37 2.50 2.04 0.87
N ALA A 38 2.98 3.27 0.71
CA ALA A 38 3.93 3.58 -0.34
C ALA A 38 4.86 4.70 0.09
N ILE A 39 6.06 4.68 -0.46
CA ILE A 39 7.02 5.78 -0.32
C ILE A 39 7.28 6.27 -1.72
N CYS A 40 7.06 7.55 -1.94
CA CYS A 40 7.05 8.12 -3.28
C CYS A 40 7.95 9.33 -3.39
N ASN A 41 8.54 9.53 -4.56
CA ASN A 41 9.10 10.84 -4.88
C ASN A 41 7.96 11.75 -5.38
N TYR A 42 8.31 12.98 -5.74
CA TYR A 42 7.30 13.95 -6.15
C TYR A 42 6.55 13.54 -7.41
N LYS A 43 7.26 12.98 -8.37
CA LYS A 43 6.66 12.51 -9.62
C LYS A 43 5.60 11.44 -9.34
N ALA A 44 5.96 10.49 -8.49
CA ALA A 44 5.05 9.40 -8.18
C ALA A 44 3.86 9.85 -7.35
N ILE A 45 4.08 10.76 -6.40
CA ILE A 45 2.96 11.19 -5.55
C ILE A 45 1.92 11.97 -6.35
N LYS A 46 2.33 12.69 -7.37
CA LYS A 46 1.39 13.38 -8.24
C LYS A 46 0.51 12.38 -8.98
N ALA A 47 1.12 11.37 -9.57
CA ALA A 47 0.37 10.34 -10.27
C ALA A 47 -0.56 9.59 -9.32
N TYR A 48 -0.02 9.21 -8.18
CA TYR A 48 -0.74 8.48 -7.15
C TYR A 48 -1.98 9.26 -6.70
N SER A 49 -1.80 10.53 -6.38
CA SER A 49 -2.88 11.37 -5.88
C SER A 49 -3.96 11.62 -6.91
N ASN A 50 -3.61 11.57 -8.19
CA ASN A 50 -4.58 11.81 -9.25
C ASN A 50 -5.32 10.57 -9.69
N THR A 51 -5.07 9.43 -9.08
CA THR A 51 -5.73 8.18 -9.43
C THR A 51 -7.25 8.33 -9.38
N TYR A 52 -7.75 8.95 -8.34
CA TYR A 52 -9.18 9.11 -8.15
C TYR A 52 -9.86 9.77 -9.35
N PHE A 53 -9.24 10.79 -9.90
CA PHE A 53 -9.84 11.54 -11.01
C PHE A 53 -9.79 10.76 -12.32
N ASN A 54 -8.99 9.72 -12.39
CA ASN A 54 -8.84 8.92 -13.58
C ASN A 54 -9.55 7.57 -13.48
N ILE A 55 -10.31 7.34 -12.42
CA ILE A 55 -10.94 6.05 -12.20
C ILE A 55 -11.77 5.57 -13.39
N PRO A 56 -12.64 6.40 -13.98
CA PRO A 56 -13.44 5.91 -15.11
C PRO A 56 -12.58 5.43 -16.28
N LYS A 57 -11.52 6.17 -16.58
CA LYS A 57 -10.61 5.80 -17.66
C LYS A 57 -9.85 4.53 -17.30
N LEU A 58 -9.42 4.41 -16.05
CA LEU A 58 -8.66 3.26 -15.59
C LEU A 58 -9.52 2.00 -15.63
N ILE A 59 -10.77 2.10 -15.21
CA ILE A 59 -11.70 0.98 -15.28
C ILE A 59 -11.87 0.53 -16.73
N GLN A 60 -12.03 1.47 -17.64
CA GLN A 60 -12.18 1.16 -19.04
C GLN A 60 -10.92 0.48 -19.58
N GLN A 61 -9.76 0.93 -19.16
CA GLN A 61 -8.48 0.41 -19.58
C GLN A 61 -8.20 -1.00 -19.07
N THR A 62 -8.52 -1.23 -17.80
CA THR A 62 -8.17 -2.49 -17.13
C THR A 62 -9.33 -3.48 -17.14
N GLU A 63 -10.53 -3.02 -17.43
CA GLU A 63 -11.74 -3.82 -17.33
C GLU A 63 -11.91 -4.41 -15.93
N SER A 64 -11.49 -3.64 -14.93
CA SER A 64 -11.48 -4.09 -13.54
C SER A 64 -11.90 -2.95 -12.63
N TYR A 65 -12.41 -3.31 -11.46
CA TYR A 65 -12.74 -2.36 -10.42
C TYR A 65 -11.82 -2.54 -9.20
N VAL A 66 -10.81 -3.38 -9.31
CA VAL A 66 -9.92 -3.66 -8.20
C VAL A 66 -9.00 -2.46 -7.95
N PRO A 67 -9.05 -1.86 -6.76
CA PRO A 67 -8.24 -0.66 -6.48
C PRO A 67 -6.75 -0.83 -6.73
N GLU A 68 -6.21 -1.97 -6.34
CA GLU A 68 -4.79 -2.26 -6.53
C GLU A 68 -4.41 -2.28 -8.01
N GLY A 69 -5.32 -2.76 -8.85
CA GLY A 69 -5.10 -2.78 -10.29
C GLY A 69 -5.24 -1.40 -10.92
N LEU A 70 -6.20 -0.62 -10.45
CA LEU A 70 -6.38 0.74 -10.95
C LEU A 70 -5.17 1.59 -10.61
N LEU A 71 -4.68 1.48 -9.39
CA LEU A 71 -3.51 2.22 -8.96
C LEU A 71 -2.28 1.82 -9.78
N TYR A 72 -2.09 0.53 -9.97
CA TYR A 72 -0.98 0.04 -10.78
C TYR A 72 -1.04 0.66 -12.18
N GLN A 73 -2.21 0.62 -12.81
CA GLN A 73 -2.37 1.14 -14.17
C GLN A 73 -2.11 2.65 -14.22
N GLN A 74 -2.56 3.37 -13.19
CA GLN A 74 -2.30 4.80 -13.10
C GLN A 74 -0.80 5.09 -13.09
N LEU A 75 -0.06 4.34 -12.31
CA LEU A 75 1.38 4.52 -12.21
C LEU A 75 2.07 4.19 -13.54
N ILE A 76 1.66 3.11 -14.18
CA ILE A 76 2.22 2.71 -15.47
C ILE A 76 1.93 3.78 -16.53
N ASN A 77 0.70 4.30 -16.55
CA ASN A 77 0.33 5.33 -17.50
C ASN A 77 1.18 6.59 -17.36
N ASN A 78 1.70 6.83 -16.18
CA ASN A 78 2.51 8.01 -15.90
C ASN A 78 4.01 7.72 -15.89
N ASN A 79 4.41 6.56 -16.36
CA ASN A 79 5.81 6.16 -16.46
C ASN A 79 6.52 6.17 -15.10
N ILE A 80 5.81 5.75 -14.06
CA ILE A 80 6.37 5.67 -12.72
C ILE A 80 7.07 4.32 -12.57
N THR A 81 8.32 4.35 -12.11
CA THR A 81 9.06 3.12 -11.83
C THR A 81 8.72 2.64 -10.43
N ILE A 82 8.48 1.35 -10.30
CA ILE A 82 7.96 0.74 -9.08
C ILE A 82 8.95 -0.26 -8.52
N GLU A 83 9.23 -0.15 -7.24
CA GLU A 83 9.98 -1.16 -6.52
C GLU A 83 9.06 -1.81 -5.50
N ARG A 84 9.12 -3.14 -5.41
CA ARG A 84 8.36 -3.91 -4.44
C ARG A 84 9.33 -4.46 -3.42
N GLY A 85 9.09 -4.18 -2.16
CA GLY A 85 10.02 -4.58 -1.13
C GLY A 85 9.34 -5.22 0.06
N ILE A 86 10.14 -5.85 0.90
CA ILE A 86 9.65 -6.50 2.10
C ILE A 86 9.91 -5.60 3.28
N ALA A 87 8.87 -5.36 4.05
CA ALA A 87 8.99 -4.64 5.30
C ALA A 87 8.02 -5.26 6.27
N GLU A 88 8.48 -5.41 7.49
CA GLU A 88 7.62 -5.89 8.54
C GLU A 88 6.98 -4.70 9.23
N TRP A 89 5.69 -4.71 9.29
CA TRP A 89 4.99 -3.74 10.11
C TRP A 89 3.69 -4.34 10.58
N SER A 90 3.13 -3.71 11.57
CA SER A 90 1.80 -4.03 12.01
C SER A 90 1.08 -2.72 12.26
N LEU A 91 -0.23 -2.78 12.15
CA LEU A 91 -1.03 -1.62 12.47
C LEU A 91 -1.06 -1.46 13.97
N VAL A 92 -0.46 -0.36 14.43
CA VAL A 92 -0.45 -0.04 15.86
C VAL A 92 -1.49 1.02 16.09
N ARG A 93 -2.42 0.72 16.96
CA ARG A 93 -3.48 1.65 17.30
C ARG A 93 -3.42 1.98 18.76
N LYS A 94 -3.65 3.24 19.05
CA LYS A 94 -3.93 3.64 20.39
C LYS A 94 -5.37 3.27 20.67
N VAL A 95 -5.58 2.39 21.62
CA VAL A 95 -6.92 1.96 21.97
C VAL A 95 -7.17 2.16 23.44
N ASN A 96 -8.43 2.39 23.75
CA ASN A 96 -8.87 2.43 25.11
C ASN A 96 -9.34 1.02 25.45
N PRO A 97 -8.74 0.38 26.44
CA PRO A 97 -9.12 -0.98 26.81
C PRO A 97 -10.60 -1.14 27.06
N ILE A 98 -11.24 -0.08 27.52
CA ILE A 98 -12.66 -0.13 27.79
C ILE A 98 -13.47 -0.32 26.53
N THR A 99 -12.95 0.16 25.40
CA THR A 99 -13.68 0.06 24.16
C THR A 99 -13.48 -1.26 23.43
N PHE A 100 -12.64 -2.12 23.97
CA PHE A 100 -12.37 -3.40 23.36
C PHE A 100 -12.55 -4.53 24.34
N PRO A 101 -13.72 -4.64 24.91
CA PRO A 101 -13.92 -5.67 25.95
C PRO A 101 -13.81 -7.08 25.40
N PHE A 102 -14.09 -7.24 24.13
CA PHE A 102 -14.10 -8.55 23.50
C PHE A 102 -12.74 -8.98 23.06
N ASN A 103 -11.80 -8.08 23.08
CA ASN A 103 -10.62 -8.32 22.30
C ASN A 103 -9.36 -7.94 23.00
N LYS A 104 -9.33 -8.14 24.26
CA LYS A 104 -8.07 -7.94 24.92
C LYS A 104 -6.96 -8.61 24.18
N THR A 105 -7.24 -9.81 23.73
CA THR A 105 -6.28 -10.53 22.92
C THR A 105 -5.99 -9.81 21.62
N PHE A 106 -7.03 -9.30 21.01
CA PHE A 106 -6.86 -8.55 19.78
C PHE A 106 -5.98 -7.34 20.00
N LEU A 107 -6.19 -6.64 21.08
CA LEU A 107 -5.39 -5.48 21.39
C LEU A 107 -3.96 -5.84 21.70
N ASP A 108 -3.77 -7.00 22.23
CA ASP A 108 -2.45 -7.47 22.60
C ASP A 108 -1.69 -8.04 21.43
N GLN A 109 -2.37 -8.16 20.35
CA GLN A 109 -1.77 -8.71 19.15
C GLN A 109 -0.68 -7.84 18.59
#